data_dabe70922bbee25db00a26d7bc7c99ed
#
_entry.id   dabe70922bbee25db00a26d7bc7c99ed
#
_cell.length_a   1.000
_cell.length_b   1.000
_cell.length_c   1.000
_cell.angle_alpha   90.00
_cell.angle_beta   90.00
_cell.angle_gamma   90.00
#
_symmetry.space_group_name_H-M   'P 1'
#
loop_
_entity.id
_entity.type
_entity.pdbx_description
1 polymer ?
#
loop_
_entity_poly.entity_id
_entity_poly.type
_entity_poly.pdbx_seq_one_letter_code
_entity_poly.pdbx_strand_id
1 'polypeptide(L)'
;MTQTEERLEAARELLTLDELTSRVGMSVRNVRFYTTKGLVPPPIRRGRSGYYTPDHVARLELVRELQGHGFTLAAIEKYLAGIPEDAAPEDIALHRAMLAPWQADVPVEMSRAELEKRAGRALDDDALATLEALGIVRRPRRGRFEVAASQLQVGLGLVDLGFPTEAAVAAAQVYAAHGRQIAQELNELFRTMVWPAYKEAGAPPERIQQVVERLKPLSIASLVAAYEAAMDSDRRARIEARAGRGS
;
A
#
# COMPACT_ATOMS: atom_id res chain seq x y z
N MET A 1 26.22 -23.59 19.85
CA MET A 1 26.97 -22.89 18.79
C MET A 1 28.12 -22.13 19.43
N THR A 2 29.33 -22.29 18.94
CA THR A 2 30.50 -21.59 19.47
C THR A 2 30.58 -20.19 18.86
N GLN A 3 31.13 -19.21 19.61
CA GLN A 3 31.38 -17.83 19.12
C GLN A 3 32.13 -17.78 17.77
N THR A 4 32.83 -18.83 17.42
CA THR A 4 33.57 -18.99 16.16
C THR A 4 32.62 -19.35 15.00
N GLU A 5 31.59 -20.15 15.24
CA GLU A 5 30.57 -20.52 14.24
C GLU A 5 29.68 -19.32 13.92
N GLU A 6 29.26 -18.53 14.92
CA GLU A 6 28.50 -17.29 14.73
C GLU A 6 29.30 -16.25 13.95
N ARG A 7 30.60 -16.13 14.20
CA ARG A 7 31.49 -15.21 13.41
C ARG A 7 31.71 -15.67 11.98
N LEU A 8 31.73 -16.97 11.73
CA LEU A 8 31.86 -17.54 10.38
C LEU A 8 30.55 -17.43 9.61
N GLU A 9 29.41 -17.57 10.25
CA GLU A 9 28.09 -17.39 9.64
C GLU A 9 27.84 -15.91 9.32
N ALA A 10 28.12 -15.01 10.26
CA ALA A 10 28.04 -13.54 10.02
C ALA A 10 29.06 -13.07 8.95
N ALA A 11 30.14 -13.80 8.71
CA ALA A 11 31.10 -13.49 7.66
C ALA A 11 30.66 -14.02 6.28
N ARG A 12 29.81 -15.06 6.23
CA ARG A 12 29.23 -15.62 5.00
C ARG A 12 28.07 -14.77 4.45
N GLU A 13 27.45 -13.95 5.27
CA GLU A 13 26.35 -13.06 4.88
C GLU A 13 26.79 -11.68 4.39
N LEU A 14 28.08 -11.35 4.42
CA LEU A 14 28.59 -10.06 3.99
C LEU A 14 28.74 -10.00 2.47
N LEU A 15 28.04 -9.06 1.86
CA LEU A 15 28.08 -8.80 0.42
C LEU A 15 29.08 -7.69 0.09
N THR A 16 29.77 -7.83 -1.02
CA THR A 16 30.46 -6.73 -1.68
C THR A 16 29.45 -5.76 -2.31
N LEU A 17 29.91 -4.59 -2.75
CA LEU A 17 29.04 -3.62 -3.43
C LEU A 17 28.44 -4.20 -4.72
N ASP A 18 29.21 -4.96 -5.47
CA ASP A 18 28.77 -5.57 -6.74
C ASP A 18 27.72 -6.67 -6.49
N GLU A 19 27.93 -7.52 -5.49
CA GLU A 19 26.96 -8.53 -5.07
C GLU A 19 25.67 -7.89 -4.56
N LEU A 20 25.77 -6.82 -3.74
CA LEU A 20 24.63 -6.06 -3.27
C LEU A 20 23.82 -5.49 -4.43
N THR A 21 24.48 -4.76 -5.35
CA THR A 21 23.80 -4.12 -6.49
C THR A 21 23.13 -5.14 -7.40
N SER A 22 23.76 -6.29 -7.62
CA SER A 22 23.19 -7.40 -8.39
C SER A 22 21.96 -7.97 -7.69
N ARG A 23 22.02 -8.16 -6.37
CA ARG A 23 20.93 -8.74 -5.58
C ARG A 23 19.71 -7.83 -5.51
N VAL A 24 19.91 -6.51 -5.27
CA VAL A 24 18.80 -5.55 -5.16
C VAL A 24 18.35 -4.99 -6.51
N GLY A 25 19.05 -5.25 -7.61
CA GLY A 25 18.73 -4.73 -8.93
C GLY A 25 18.89 -3.20 -9.03
N MET A 26 19.87 -2.62 -8.32
CA MET A 26 20.12 -1.17 -8.29
C MET A 26 21.53 -0.83 -8.78
N SER A 27 21.71 0.38 -9.32
CA SER A 27 23.03 0.88 -9.67
C SER A 27 23.86 1.25 -8.44
N VAL A 28 25.19 1.15 -8.55
CA VAL A 28 26.16 1.63 -7.54
C VAL A 28 25.89 3.09 -7.14
N ARG A 29 25.51 3.92 -8.13
CA ARG A 29 25.16 5.33 -7.91
C ARG A 29 23.96 5.47 -6.95
N ASN A 30 22.92 4.68 -7.15
CA ASN A 30 21.71 4.72 -6.32
C ASN A 30 22.00 4.24 -4.89
N VAL A 31 22.76 3.14 -4.74
CA VAL A 31 23.16 2.64 -3.41
C VAL A 31 23.92 3.71 -2.64
N ARG A 32 24.93 4.33 -3.27
CA ARG A 32 25.71 5.41 -2.65
C ARG A 32 24.86 6.63 -2.31
N PHE A 33 23.94 6.99 -3.21
CA PHE A 33 23.03 8.11 -2.99
C PHE A 33 22.14 7.86 -1.77
N TYR A 34 21.52 6.68 -1.65
CA TYR A 34 20.67 6.33 -0.50
C TYR A 34 21.45 6.25 0.80
N THR A 35 22.67 5.75 0.77
CA THR A 35 23.59 5.77 1.94
C THR A 35 23.91 7.22 2.36
N THR A 36 24.23 8.10 1.40
CA THR A 36 24.51 9.52 1.69
C THR A 36 23.28 10.25 2.24
N LYS A 37 22.09 9.84 1.84
CA LYS A 37 20.82 10.36 2.33
C LYS A 37 20.38 9.77 3.68
N GLY A 38 21.14 8.83 4.25
CA GLY A 38 20.77 8.17 5.50
C GLY A 38 19.62 7.18 5.41
N LEU A 39 19.17 6.83 4.19
CA LEU A 39 18.12 5.84 3.97
C LEU A 39 18.60 4.40 4.24
N VAL A 40 19.89 4.19 4.11
CA VAL A 40 20.56 2.92 4.31
C VAL A 40 21.80 3.18 5.16
N PRO A 41 22.12 2.37 6.17
CA PRO A 41 23.32 2.51 6.97
C PRO A 41 24.61 2.54 6.14
N PRO A 42 25.70 3.10 6.63
CA PRO A 42 26.98 3.04 5.95
C PRO A 42 27.51 1.59 5.90
N PRO A 43 28.27 1.22 4.86
CA PRO A 43 28.85 -0.11 4.77
C PRO A 43 29.83 -0.39 5.91
N ILE A 44 29.89 -1.65 6.34
CA ILE A 44 30.85 -2.13 7.32
C ILE A 44 32.24 -2.12 6.67
N ARG A 45 33.16 -1.34 7.21
CA ARG A 45 34.51 -1.27 6.69
C ARG A 45 35.38 -2.43 7.19
N ARG A 46 35.99 -3.18 6.24
CA ARG A 46 37.05 -4.13 6.53
C ARG A 46 38.27 -3.79 5.67
N GLY A 47 39.28 -3.19 6.25
CA GLY A 47 40.41 -2.64 5.51
C GLY A 47 39.99 -1.51 4.57
N ARG A 48 40.28 -1.67 3.27
CA ARG A 48 39.94 -0.71 2.21
C ARG A 48 38.56 -0.96 1.58
N SER A 49 37.91 -2.07 1.90
CA SER A 49 36.66 -2.49 1.29
C SER A 49 35.46 -2.25 2.22
N GLY A 50 34.30 -1.90 1.64
CA GLY A 50 33.02 -1.82 2.30
C GLY A 50 32.20 -3.07 2.04
N TYR A 51 31.56 -3.59 3.07
CA TYR A 51 30.72 -4.78 3.03
C TYR A 51 29.31 -4.44 3.53
N TYR A 52 28.34 -5.19 3.04
CA TYR A 52 26.91 -4.97 3.27
C TYR A 52 26.27 -6.22 3.86
N THR A 53 25.37 -6.03 4.81
CA THR A 53 24.64 -7.08 5.51
C THR A 53 23.26 -7.35 4.87
N PRO A 54 22.54 -8.40 5.27
CA PRO A 54 21.15 -8.61 4.92
C PRO A 54 20.25 -7.41 5.25
N ASP A 55 20.53 -6.65 6.32
CA ASP A 55 19.81 -5.43 6.66
C ASP A 55 19.94 -4.35 5.56
N HIS A 56 21.12 -4.15 5.00
CA HIS A 56 21.30 -3.25 3.86
C HIS A 56 20.46 -3.67 2.66
N VAL A 57 20.38 -4.98 2.37
CA VAL A 57 19.55 -5.54 1.30
C VAL A 57 18.08 -5.21 1.57
N ALA A 58 17.58 -5.55 2.76
CA ALA A 58 16.18 -5.35 3.15
C ALA A 58 15.77 -3.88 3.05
N ARG A 59 16.62 -2.94 3.54
CA ARG A 59 16.35 -1.49 3.45
C ARG A 59 16.36 -0.97 2.02
N LEU A 60 17.27 -1.41 1.17
CA LEU A 60 17.29 -1.04 -0.25
C LEU A 60 16.08 -1.56 -1.00
N GLU A 61 15.66 -2.79 -0.71
CA GLU A 61 14.45 -3.37 -1.29
C GLU A 61 13.20 -2.61 -0.85
N LEU A 62 13.11 -2.19 0.42
CA LEU A 62 12.03 -1.36 0.94
C LEU A 62 12.00 0.01 0.27
N VAL A 63 13.16 0.68 0.09
CA VAL A 63 13.25 1.94 -0.66
C VAL A 63 12.72 1.78 -2.08
N ARG A 64 13.11 0.71 -2.77
CA ARG A 64 12.65 0.41 -4.13
C ARG A 64 11.13 0.21 -4.19
N GLU A 65 10.57 -0.52 -3.23
CA GLU A 65 9.14 -0.78 -3.15
C GLU A 65 8.37 0.52 -2.93
N LEU A 66 8.78 1.34 -1.96
CA LEU A 66 8.16 2.65 -1.71
C LEU A 66 8.23 3.58 -2.92
N GLN A 67 9.34 3.57 -3.67
CA GLN A 67 9.44 4.32 -4.92
C GLN A 67 8.50 3.77 -6.00
N GLY A 68 8.39 2.44 -6.11
CA GLY A 68 7.43 1.78 -7.00
C GLY A 68 5.97 2.16 -6.70
N HIS A 69 5.66 2.44 -5.44
CA HIS A 69 4.38 2.98 -4.99
C HIS A 69 4.20 4.49 -5.19
N GLY A 70 5.17 5.17 -5.80
CA GLY A 70 5.10 6.61 -6.10
C GLY A 70 5.40 7.54 -4.92
N PHE A 71 5.93 7.02 -3.81
CA PHE A 71 6.35 7.87 -2.69
C PHE A 71 7.54 8.75 -3.10
N THR A 72 7.50 10.02 -2.68
CA THR A 72 8.64 10.92 -2.84
C THR A 72 9.78 10.53 -1.92
N LEU A 73 11.01 10.89 -2.28
CA LEU A 73 12.17 10.57 -1.46
C LEU A 73 12.06 11.12 -0.02
N ALA A 74 11.52 12.33 0.14
CA ALA A 74 11.26 12.91 1.47
C ALA A 74 10.24 12.10 2.30
N ALA A 75 9.21 11.54 1.66
CA ALA A 75 8.26 10.65 2.33
C ALA A 75 8.92 9.33 2.74
N ILE A 76 9.80 8.79 1.90
CA ILE A 76 10.59 7.59 2.18
C ILE A 76 11.54 7.82 3.35
N GLU A 77 12.26 8.96 3.37
CA GLU A 77 13.13 9.35 4.47
C GLU A 77 12.35 9.36 5.80
N LYS A 78 11.20 10.02 5.82
CA LYS A 78 10.35 10.10 7.01
C LYS A 78 9.83 8.72 7.44
N TYR A 79 9.48 7.85 6.50
CA TYR A 79 9.01 6.50 6.78
C TYR A 79 10.12 5.64 7.40
N LEU A 80 11.32 5.64 6.80
CA LEU A 80 12.46 4.87 7.27
C LEU A 80 13.01 5.38 8.62
N ALA A 81 12.90 6.68 8.90
CA ALA A 81 13.26 7.24 10.20
C ALA A 81 12.40 6.68 11.35
N GLY A 82 11.22 6.13 11.06
CA GLY A 82 10.38 5.43 12.03
C GLY A 82 10.79 3.96 12.27
N ILE A 83 11.72 3.42 11.49
CA ILE A 83 12.23 2.05 11.64
C ILE A 83 13.55 2.13 12.44
N PRO A 84 13.66 1.45 13.60
CA PRO A 84 14.89 1.42 14.37
C PRO A 84 16.12 1.05 13.53
N GLU A 85 17.27 1.64 13.81
CA GLU A 85 18.52 1.34 13.09
C GLU A 85 18.95 -0.11 13.26
N ASP A 86 18.65 -0.70 14.41
CA ASP A 86 18.90 -2.09 14.79
C ASP A 86 17.74 -3.05 14.47
N ALA A 87 16.74 -2.59 13.71
CA ALA A 87 15.64 -3.45 13.29
C ALA A 87 16.17 -4.64 12.50
N ALA A 88 15.72 -5.85 12.85
CA ALA A 88 16.12 -7.06 12.14
C ALA A 88 15.66 -7.05 10.67
N PRO A 89 16.38 -7.70 9.74
CA PRO A 89 16.00 -7.79 8.34
C PRO A 89 14.56 -8.29 8.13
N GLU A 90 14.09 -9.17 9.02
CA GLU A 90 12.73 -9.72 9.00
C GLU A 90 11.68 -8.64 9.31
N ASP A 91 11.96 -7.74 10.26
CA ASP A 91 11.08 -6.62 10.61
C ASP A 91 10.96 -5.64 9.43
N ILE A 92 12.06 -5.38 8.71
CA ILE A 92 12.08 -4.54 7.50
C ILE A 92 11.34 -5.24 6.35
N ALA A 93 11.53 -6.55 6.18
CA ALA A 93 10.81 -7.35 5.19
C ALA A 93 9.30 -7.33 5.45
N LEU A 94 8.86 -7.28 6.72
CA LEU A 94 7.46 -7.10 7.07
C LEU A 94 6.91 -5.76 6.54
N HIS A 95 7.61 -4.65 6.77
CA HIS A 95 7.20 -3.34 6.24
C HIS A 95 7.00 -3.40 4.74
N ARG A 96 7.89 -4.09 4.01
CA ARG A 96 7.77 -4.30 2.56
C ARG A 96 6.57 -5.18 2.20
N ALA A 97 6.38 -6.29 2.90
CA ALA A 97 5.27 -7.21 2.65
C ALA A 97 3.90 -6.55 2.86
N MET A 98 3.78 -5.64 3.82
CA MET A 98 2.55 -4.90 4.07
C MET A 98 2.24 -3.84 2.99
N LEU A 99 3.24 -3.38 2.24
CA LEU A 99 3.04 -2.42 1.16
C LEU A 99 2.54 -3.09 -0.13
N ALA A 100 3.09 -4.25 -0.47
CA ALA A 100 2.91 -4.89 -1.77
C ALA A 100 1.45 -5.20 -2.17
N PRO A 101 0.57 -5.75 -1.31
CA PRO A 101 -0.79 -6.11 -1.69
C PRO A 101 -1.76 -4.93 -1.81
N TRP A 102 -1.43 -3.78 -1.19
CA TRP A 102 -2.30 -2.61 -1.05
C TRP A 102 -1.88 -1.48 -1.98
N GLN A 103 -1.45 -1.84 -3.21
CA GLN A 103 -1.13 -0.81 -4.20
C GLN A 103 -2.33 0.11 -4.38
N ALA A 104 -2.11 1.39 -4.09
CA ALA A 104 -3.06 2.42 -4.42
C ALA A 104 -3.28 2.42 -5.94
N ASP A 105 -4.50 2.71 -6.36
CA ASP A 105 -4.80 2.93 -7.77
C ASP A 105 -4.00 4.14 -8.23
N VAL A 106 -2.86 3.89 -8.86
CA VAL A 106 -2.04 4.96 -9.43
C VAL A 106 -2.83 5.58 -10.57
N PRO A 107 -3.19 6.87 -10.50
CA PRO A 107 -3.94 7.51 -11.57
C PRO A 107 -3.21 7.37 -12.90
N VAL A 108 -3.94 6.95 -13.92
CA VAL A 108 -3.40 6.80 -15.27
C VAL A 108 -3.70 8.06 -16.05
N GLU A 109 -2.65 8.66 -16.66
CA GLU A 109 -2.84 9.77 -17.57
C GLU A 109 -3.40 9.28 -18.91
N MET A 110 -4.52 9.86 -19.35
CA MET A 110 -5.15 9.53 -20.63
C MET A 110 -5.77 10.73 -21.31
N SER A 111 -5.88 10.69 -22.63
CA SER A 111 -6.65 11.66 -23.43
C SER A 111 -8.15 11.45 -23.24
N ARG A 112 -8.97 12.42 -23.68
CA ARG A 112 -10.43 12.26 -23.67
C ARG A 112 -10.87 11.02 -24.45
N ALA A 113 -10.31 10.78 -25.62
CA ALA A 113 -10.66 9.64 -26.46
C ALA A 113 -10.35 8.28 -25.78
N GLU A 114 -9.20 8.21 -25.07
CA GLU A 114 -8.82 7.03 -24.29
C GLU A 114 -9.74 6.83 -23.08
N LEU A 115 -10.15 7.92 -22.42
CA LEU A 115 -11.09 7.89 -21.30
C LEU A 115 -12.47 7.39 -21.77
N GLU A 116 -13.01 7.95 -22.85
CA GLU A 116 -14.29 7.55 -23.43
C GLU A 116 -14.27 6.09 -23.95
N LYS A 117 -13.16 5.68 -24.58
CA LYS A 117 -12.94 4.27 -24.96
C LYS A 117 -12.98 3.35 -23.74
N ARG A 118 -12.37 3.76 -22.63
CA ARG A 118 -12.37 2.97 -21.39
C ARG A 118 -13.71 3.01 -20.67
N ALA A 119 -14.44 4.11 -20.79
CA ALA A 119 -15.82 4.25 -20.33
C ALA A 119 -16.82 3.44 -21.16
N GLY A 120 -16.45 3.04 -22.38
CA GLY A 120 -17.33 2.36 -23.33
C GLY A 120 -18.37 3.26 -23.99
N ARG A 121 -18.30 4.58 -23.77
CA ARG A 121 -19.23 5.59 -24.31
C ARG A 121 -18.62 6.99 -24.34
N ALA A 122 -19.24 7.89 -25.08
CA ALA A 122 -18.96 9.31 -24.97
C ALA A 122 -19.37 9.84 -23.59
N LEU A 123 -18.61 10.79 -23.07
CA LEU A 123 -18.88 11.46 -21.80
C LEU A 123 -19.25 12.91 -22.08
N ASP A 124 -20.44 13.31 -21.67
CA ASP A 124 -20.84 14.71 -21.67
C ASP A 124 -20.17 15.49 -20.52
N ASP A 125 -20.39 16.78 -20.49
CA ASP A 125 -19.75 17.63 -19.49
C ASP A 125 -20.31 17.39 -18.07
N ASP A 126 -21.57 16.99 -17.94
CA ASP A 126 -22.21 16.67 -16.65
C ASP A 126 -21.64 15.37 -16.07
N ALA A 127 -21.47 14.32 -16.88
CA ALA A 127 -20.82 13.10 -16.47
C ALA A 127 -19.37 13.33 -16.04
N LEU A 128 -18.63 14.14 -16.81
CA LEU A 128 -17.27 14.52 -16.44
C LEU A 128 -17.23 15.32 -15.15
N ALA A 129 -18.11 16.29 -14.96
CA ALA A 129 -18.20 17.07 -13.72
C ALA A 129 -18.51 16.18 -12.51
N THR A 130 -19.38 15.20 -12.67
CA THR A 130 -19.67 14.21 -11.61
C THR A 130 -18.44 13.37 -11.29
N LEU A 131 -17.74 12.84 -12.28
CA LEU A 131 -16.51 12.05 -12.07
C LEU A 131 -15.39 12.89 -11.44
N GLU A 132 -15.32 14.19 -11.76
CA GLU A 132 -14.38 15.11 -11.15
C GLU A 132 -14.75 15.41 -9.67
N ALA A 133 -16.02 15.62 -9.39
CA ALA A 133 -16.50 15.83 -8.02
C ALA A 133 -16.25 14.61 -7.11
N LEU A 134 -16.32 13.40 -7.67
CA LEU A 134 -15.97 12.16 -7.00
C LEU A 134 -14.45 11.95 -6.85
N GLY A 135 -13.62 12.78 -7.49
CA GLY A 135 -12.17 12.64 -7.48
C GLY A 135 -11.64 11.48 -8.32
N ILE A 136 -12.50 10.85 -9.13
CA ILE A 136 -12.15 9.74 -10.02
C ILE A 136 -11.39 10.24 -11.24
N VAL A 137 -11.76 11.42 -11.74
CA VAL A 137 -11.11 12.11 -12.85
C VAL A 137 -10.55 13.44 -12.35
N ARG A 138 -9.35 13.80 -12.75
CA ARG A 138 -8.76 15.12 -12.55
C ARG A 138 -8.29 15.66 -13.88
N ARG A 139 -8.46 16.97 -14.11
CA ARG A 139 -7.95 17.67 -15.31
C ARG A 139 -6.57 18.26 -15.03
N PRO A 140 -5.48 17.66 -15.47
CA PRO A 140 -4.17 18.28 -15.35
C PRO A 140 -3.95 19.34 -16.42
N ARG A 141 -2.93 20.17 -16.24
CA ARG A 141 -2.63 21.37 -17.00
C ARG A 141 -2.30 21.23 -18.50
N ARG A 142 -2.50 20.08 -19.16
CA ARG A 142 -2.11 19.84 -20.57
C ARG A 142 -3.16 19.07 -21.40
N GLY A 143 -4.44 19.17 -21.06
CA GLY A 143 -5.50 18.51 -21.84
C GLY A 143 -5.56 16.99 -21.71
N ARG A 144 -4.80 16.41 -20.78
CA ARG A 144 -4.91 14.99 -20.41
C ARG A 144 -5.67 14.88 -19.09
N PHE A 145 -6.23 13.73 -18.81
CA PHE A 145 -6.94 13.41 -17.57
C PHE A 145 -6.11 12.45 -16.73
N GLU A 146 -6.02 12.70 -15.45
CA GLU A 146 -5.58 11.69 -14.48
C GLU A 146 -6.81 10.93 -14.00
N VAL A 147 -6.83 9.63 -14.17
CA VAL A 147 -8.00 8.79 -13.93
C VAL A 147 -7.67 7.68 -12.94
N ALA A 148 -8.43 7.59 -11.85
CA ALA A 148 -8.44 6.45 -10.93
C ALA A 148 -9.18 5.28 -11.61
N ALA A 149 -8.41 4.47 -12.34
CA ALA A 149 -8.94 3.52 -13.30
C ALA A 149 -9.81 2.42 -12.66
N SER A 150 -9.52 2.04 -11.41
CA SER A 150 -10.31 1.05 -10.65
C SER A 150 -11.68 1.57 -10.25
N GLN A 151 -11.82 2.88 -10.06
CA GLN A 151 -13.06 3.52 -9.59
C GLN A 151 -13.94 4.02 -10.74
N LEU A 152 -13.43 4.04 -11.98
CA LEU A 152 -14.13 4.61 -13.13
C LEU A 152 -15.51 3.95 -13.34
N GLN A 153 -15.61 2.64 -13.28
CA GLN A 153 -16.86 1.93 -13.50
C GLN A 153 -17.90 2.22 -12.39
N VAL A 154 -17.46 2.40 -11.16
CA VAL A 154 -18.33 2.80 -10.04
C VAL A 154 -18.91 4.20 -10.30
N GLY A 155 -18.05 5.15 -10.67
CA GLY A 155 -18.51 6.52 -11.00
C GLY A 155 -19.46 6.54 -12.18
N LEU A 156 -19.18 5.81 -13.25
CA LEU A 156 -20.06 5.69 -14.42
C LEU A 156 -21.41 5.07 -14.05
N GLY A 157 -21.42 4.04 -13.22
CA GLY A 157 -22.66 3.43 -12.73
C GLY A 157 -23.54 4.41 -11.95
N LEU A 158 -22.95 5.29 -11.13
CA LEU A 158 -23.68 6.34 -10.42
C LEU A 158 -24.25 7.39 -11.39
N VAL A 159 -23.50 7.78 -12.42
CA VAL A 159 -23.96 8.68 -13.48
C VAL A 159 -25.15 8.06 -14.24
N ASP A 160 -25.05 6.77 -14.62
CA ASP A 160 -26.10 6.05 -15.36
C ASP A 160 -27.40 5.91 -14.56
N LEU A 161 -27.31 5.79 -13.24
CA LEU A 161 -28.46 5.77 -12.35
C LEU A 161 -29.08 7.15 -12.13
N GLY A 162 -28.50 8.22 -12.67
CA GLY A 162 -28.92 9.58 -12.37
C GLY A 162 -28.77 9.92 -10.88
N PHE A 163 -27.79 9.30 -10.20
CA PHE A 163 -27.60 9.52 -8.77
C PHE A 163 -27.14 10.96 -8.50
N PRO A 164 -27.78 11.70 -7.57
CA PRO A 164 -27.40 13.09 -7.29
C PRO A 164 -25.92 13.21 -6.94
N THR A 165 -25.19 14.07 -7.66
CA THR A 165 -23.73 14.23 -7.48
C THR A 165 -23.34 14.55 -6.05
N GLU A 166 -24.09 15.43 -5.38
CA GLU A 166 -23.83 15.79 -3.98
C GLU A 166 -23.96 14.56 -3.05
N ALA A 167 -24.97 13.72 -3.26
CA ALA A 167 -25.16 12.49 -2.48
C ALA A 167 -24.05 11.48 -2.77
N ALA A 168 -23.59 11.36 -4.02
CA ALA A 168 -22.48 10.51 -4.41
C ALA A 168 -21.17 10.95 -3.73
N VAL A 169 -20.89 12.26 -3.71
CA VAL A 169 -19.72 12.84 -3.04
C VAL A 169 -19.79 12.61 -1.53
N ALA A 170 -20.95 12.82 -0.91
CA ALA A 170 -21.14 12.57 0.51
C ALA A 170 -20.91 11.07 0.86
N ALA A 171 -21.45 10.17 0.05
CA ALA A 171 -21.23 8.72 0.23
C ALA A 171 -19.74 8.36 0.07
N ALA A 172 -19.05 8.92 -0.93
CA ALA A 172 -17.62 8.70 -1.13
C ALA A 172 -16.79 9.18 0.08
N GLN A 173 -17.16 10.30 0.70
CA GLN A 173 -16.54 10.79 1.93
C GLN A 173 -16.73 9.83 3.11
N VAL A 174 -17.95 9.28 3.28
CA VAL A 174 -18.23 8.27 4.31
C VAL A 174 -17.36 7.03 4.09
N TYR A 175 -17.31 6.49 2.86
CA TYR A 175 -16.45 5.33 2.55
C TYR A 175 -14.98 5.63 2.79
N ALA A 176 -14.49 6.80 2.39
CA ALA A 176 -13.11 7.18 2.59
C ALA A 176 -12.74 7.36 4.08
N ALA A 177 -13.65 7.89 4.89
CA ALA A 177 -13.42 8.08 6.32
C ALA A 177 -13.35 6.74 7.06
N HIS A 178 -14.39 5.93 6.92
CA HIS A 178 -14.47 4.63 7.61
C HIS A 178 -13.47 3.61 7.02
N GLY A 179 -13.21 3.64 5.72
CA GLY A 179 -12.18 2.81 5.11
C GLY A 179 -10.78 3.07 5.67
N ARG A 180 -10.42 4.35 5.89
CA ARG A 180 -9.15 4.70 6.55
C ARG A 180 -9.11 4.19 7.99
N GLN A 181 -10.17 4.35 8.74
CA GLN A 181 -10.25 3.89 10.12
C GLN A 181 -10.09 2.36 10.20
N ILE A 182 -10.85 1.61 9.40
CA ILE A 182 -10.75 0.15 9.31
C ILE A 182 -9.32 -0.28 8.94
N ALA A 183 -8.71 0.36 7.94
CA ALA A 183 -7.34 0.05 7.54
C ALA A 183 -6.33 0.29 8.68
N GLN A 184 -6.47 1.38 9.43
CA GLN A 184 -5.60 1.69 10.57
C GLN A 184 -5.76 0.66 11.69
N GLU A 185 -6.99 0.32 12.06
CA GLU A 185 -7.29 -0.65 13.12
C GLU A 185 -6.80 -2.06 12.74
N LEU A 186 -7.04 -2.52 11.50
CA LEU A 186 -6.57 -3.82 11.02
C LEU A 186 -5.04 -3.89 10.93
N ASN A 187 -4.37 -2.82 10.50
CA ASN A 187 -2.92 -2.75 10.49
C ASN A 187 -2.34 -2.82 11.92
N GLU A 188 -2.97 -2.15 12.88
CA GLU A 188 -2.57 -2.21 14.28
C GLU A 188 -2.75 -3.62 14.86
N LEU A 189 -3.89 -4.27 14.59
CA LEU A 189 -4.13 -5.67 14.99
C LEU A 189 -3.07 -6.60 14.39
N PHE A 190 -2.74 -6.43 13.11
CA PHE A 190 -1.71 -7.24 12.48
C PHE A 190 -0.35 -7.05 13.17
N ARG A 191 0.04 -5.79 13.43
CA ARG A 191 1.30 -5.44 14.05
C ARG A 191 1.43 -5.95 15.49
N THR A 192 0.35 -5.88 16.27
CA THR A 192 0.39 -6.17 17.72
C THR A 192 0.06 -7.62 18.06
N MET A 193 -0.72 -8.32 17.24
CA MET A 193 -1.20 -9.66 17.55
C MET A 193 -0.72 -10.72 16.55
N VAL A 194 -0.72 -10.40 15.26
CA VAL A 194 -0.40 -11.39 14.22
C VAL A 194 1.11 -11.51 14.03
N TRP A 195 1.79 -10.39 13.82
CA TRP A 195 3.24 -10.37 13.60
C TRP A 195 4.05 -11.00 14.73
N PRO A 196 3.83 -10.68 16.02
CA PRO A 196 4.58 -11.30 17.10
C PRO A 196 4.46 -12.83 17.12
N ALA A 197 3.27 -13.36 16.86
CA ALA A 197 3.04 -14.80 16.81
C ALA A 197 3.84 -15.49 15.68
N TYR A 198 3.93 -14.88 14.50
CA TYR A 198 4.76 -15.39 13.40
C TYR A 198 6.26 -15.29 13.69
N LYS A 199 6.69 -14.23 14.36
CA LYS A 199 8.09 -14.03 14.77
C LYS A 199 8.52 -15.06 15.81
N GLU A 200 7.71 -15.31 16.83
CA GLU A 200 7.93 -16.34 17.85
C GLU A 200 7.98 -17.75 17.25
N ALA A 201 7.17 -18.01 16.21
CA ALA A 201 7.18 -19.28 15.49
C ALA A 201 8.37 -19.43 14.52
N GLY A 202 9.26 -18.42 14.41
CA GLY A 202 10.39 -18.46 13.48
C GLY A 202 9.99 -18.53 12.00
N ALA A 203 8.86 -17.94 11.63
CA ALA A 203 8.35 -18.01 10.26
C ALA A 203 9.29 -17.25 9.29
N PRO A 204 9.68 -17.87 8.16
CA PRO A 204 10.56 -17.21 7.19
C PRO A 204 9.84 -16.05 6.49
N PRO A 205 10.58 -15.01 6.00
CA PRO A 205 10.00 -13.82 5.35
C PRO A 205 9.05 -14.14 4.20
N GLU A 206 9.33 -15.18 3.42
CA GLU A 206 8.49 -15.62 2.29
C GLU A 206 7.11 -16.10 2.76
N ARG A 207 7.06 -16.73 3.95
CA ARG A 207 5.79 -17.16 4.54
C ARG A 207 4.92 -15.97 4.91
N ILE A 208 5.52 -14.93 5.44
CA ILE A 208 4.83 -13.71 5.83
C ILE A 208 4.26 -13.00 4.60
N GLN A 209 5.05 -12.87 3.53
CA GLN A 209 4.58 -12.33 2.27
C GLN A 209 3.36 -13.09 1.74
N GLN A 210 3.40 -14.43 1.73
CA GLN A 210 2.27 -15.27 1.32
C GLN A 210 1.03 -15.05 2.18
N VAL A 211 1.20 -14.88 3.50
CA VAL A 211 0.09 -14.60 4.42
C VAL A 211 -0.55 -13.26 4.08
N VAL A 212 0.24 -12.20 3.92
CA VAL A 212 -0.27 -10.85 3.63
C VAL A 212 -0.97 -10.80 2.26
N GLU A 213 -0.41 -11.46 1.23
CA GLU A 213 -1.04 -11.57 -0.10
C GLU A 213 -2.41 -12.27 -0.05
N ARG A 214 -2.51 -13.36 0.74
CA ARG A 214 -3.77 -14.09 0.94
C ARG A 214 -4.75 -13.37 1.85
N LEU A 215 -4.26 -12.58 2.80
CA LEU A 215 -5.10 -11.84 3.74
C LEU A 215 -5.91 -10.75 3.04
N LYS A 216 -5.35 -10.10 2.01
CA LYS A 216 -6.03 -9.02 1.28
C LYS A 216 -7.41 -9.42 0.74
N PRO A 217 -7.58 -10.46 -0.09
CA PRO A 217 -8.90 -10.84 -0.60
C PRO A 217 -9.84 -11.29 0.52
N LEU A 218 -9.33 -11.95 1.57
CA LEU A 218 -10.14 -12.35 2.72
C LEU A 218 -10.63 -11.13 3.51
N SER A 219 -9.77 -10.15 3.76
CA SER A 219 -10.13 -8.91 4.44
C SER A 219 -11.19 -8.12 3.66
N ILE A 220 -11.06 -8.02 2.33
CA ILE A 220 -12.06 -7.37 1.48
C ILE A 220 -13.40 -8.12 1.55
N ALA A 221 -13.39 -9.43 1.44
CA ALA A 221 -14.61 -10.25 1.51
C ALA A 221 -15.29 -10.12 2.88
N SER A 222 -14.53 -10.12 3.97
CA SER A 222 -15.04 -9.93 5.32
C SER A 222 -15.65 -8.54 5.51
N LEU A 223 -15.02 -7.50 4.95
CA LEU A 223 -15.56 -6.14 5.00
C LEU A 223 -16.88 -6.02 4.24
N VAL A 224 -16.99 -6.61 3.06
CA VAL A 224 -18.23 -6.63 2.27
C VAL A 224 -19.32 -7.34 3.06
N ALA A 225 -19.06 -8.52 3.58
CA ALA A 225 -20.04 -9.28 4.38
C ALA A 225 -20.49 -8.53 5.63
N ALA A 226 -19.57 -7.87 6.34
CA ALA A 226 -19.91 -7.05 7.50
C ALA A 226 -20.77 -5.83 7.13
N TYR A 227 -20.47 -5.18 6.02
CA TYR A 227 -21.26 -4.06 5.50
C TYR A 227 -22.69 -4.49 5.11
N GLU A 228 -22.83 -5.60 4.37
CA GLU A 228 -24.14 -6.15 4.00
C GLU A 228 -24.99 -6.50 5.23
N ALA A 229 -24.38 -7.14 6.23
CA ALA A 229 -25.04 -7.47 7.49
C ALA A 229 -25.49 -6.22 8.25
N ALA A 230 -24.65 -5.17 8.29
CA ALA A 230 -25.00 -3.91 8.93
C ALA A 230 -26.17 -3.20 8.22
N MET A 231 -26.17 -3.19 6.87
CA MET A 231 -27.25 -2.61 6.07
C MET A 231 -28.57 -3.37 6.27
N ASP A 232 -28.54 -4.70 6.35
CA ASP A 232 -29.72 -5.50 6.62
C ASP A 232 -30.29 -5.26 8.02
N SER A 233 -29.40 -5.17 9.03
CA SER A 233 -29.79 -4.85 10.42
C SER A 233 -30.44 -3.49 10.53
N ASP A 234 -29.86 -2.45 9.92
CA ASP A 234 -30.42 -1.09 9.93
C ASP A 234 -31.81 -1.04 9.25
N ARG A 235 -31.95 -1.73 8.11
CA ARG A 235 -33.23 -1.84 7.40
C ARG A 235 -34.31 -2.49 8.27
N ARG A 236 -34.01 -3.60 8.95
CA ARG A 236 -34.95 -4.30 9.86
C ARG A 236 -35.36 -3.39 11.02
N ALA A 237 -34.40 -2.73 11.68
CA ALA A 237 -34.68 -1.82 12.76
C ALA A 237 -35.63 -0.66 12.35
N ARG A 238 -35.46 -0.12 11.14
CA ARG A 238 -36.34 0.93 10.60
C ARG A 238 -37.76 0.43 10.32
N ILE A 239 -37.91 -0.81 9.82
CA ILE A 239 -39.23 -1.42 9.61
C ILE A 239 -39.96 -1.61 10.93
N GLU A 240 -39.27 -2.18 11.93
CA GLU A 240 -39.82 -2.39 13.27
C GLU A 240 -40.22 -1.07 13.94
N ALA A 241 -39.37 -0.05 13.85
CA ALA A 241 -39.67 1.28 14.38
C ALA A 241 -40.89 1.97 13.71
N ARG A 242 -41.17 1.66 12.45
CA ARG A 242 -42.38 2.15 11.77
C ARG A 242 -43.63 1.36 12.16
N ALA A 243 -43.54 0.05 12.30
CA ALA A 243 -44.62 -0.82 12.71
C ALA A 243 -45.09 -0.48 14.14
N GLY A 244 -44.13 -0.22 15.06
CA GLY A 244 -44.47 0.17 16.45
C GLY A 244 -45.04 1.58 16.61
N ARG A 245 -44.98 2.44 15.60
CA ARG A 245 -45.61 3.79 15.62
C ARG A 245 -47.04 3.82 15.04
N GLY A 246 -47.48 2.72 14.46
CA GLY A 246 -48.83 2.59 13.90
C GLY A 246 -49.83 1.83 14.77
N SER A 247 -49.40 1.42 15.95
CA SER A 247 -50.23 0.82 17.01
C SER A 247 -50.44 1.81 18.14
#